data_28019a68bfc0d163285ae4d116d2e4be
#
_entry.id   28019a68bfc0d163285ae4d116d2e4be
#
_cell.length_a   1.000
_cell.length_b   1.000
_cell.length_c   1.000
_cell.angle_alpha   90.00
_cell.angle_beta   90.00
_cell.angle_gamma   90.00
#
_symmetry.space_group_name_H-M   'P 1'
#
loop_
_entity.id
_entity.type
_entity.pdbx_description
1 polymer ?
#
loop_
_entity_poly.entity_id
_entity_poly.type
_entity_poly.pdbx_seq_one_letter_code
_entity_poly.pdbx_strand_id
1 'polypeptide(L)'
;MIPMGDPTVKRFLLSAAALGLTAGMASAEYSLTILHTNDFHARFEPISKYDGPCGAEDNTAGECFGGTARLVNAIKDARARSNNSILVDGGDQFQGTLFYSYYKGKMAAEFMNKLEYDGMTVGNHEFDDGPEVLAGFMSSVNFPVLMSNA
;
A
#
# COMPACT_ATOMS: atom_id res chain seq x y z
N MET A 1 12.43 9.59 -65.09
CA MET A 1 12.58 10.93 -64.49
C MET A 1 11.18 11.51 -64.40
N ILE A 2 10.56 11.52 -63.24
CA ILE A 2 9.20 12.08 -63.04
C ILE A 2 9.34 13.59 -62.90
N PRO A 3 8.62 14.39 -63.65
CA PRO A 3 8.76 15.84 -63.58
C PRO A 3 8.23 16.37 -62.24
N MET A 4 9.09 17.04 -61.48
CA MET A 4 8.80 17.62 -60.16
C MET A 4 7.82 18.83 -60.20
N GLY A 5 6.96 18.89 -61.18
CA GLY A 5 6.01 20.00 -61.39
C GLY A 5 4.54 19.58 -61.33
N ASP A 6 4.22 18.33 -61.20
CA ASP A 6 2.84 17.84 -61.20
C ASP A 6 2.11 18.24 -59.89
N PRO A 7 1.02 19.04 -60.00
CA PRO A 7 0.26 19.48 -58.83
C PRO A 7 -0.36 18.31 -58.01
N THR A 8 -0.55 17.16 -58.64
CA THR A 8 -1.04 15.94 -57.98
C THR A 8 0.00 15.35 -57.05
N VAL A 9 1.28 15.32 -57.45
CA VAL A 9 2.39 14.84 -56.62
C VAL A 9 2.63 15.76 -55.41
N LYS A 10 2.53 17.07 -55.58
CA LYS A 10 2.61 18.05 -54.49
C LYS A 10 1.49 17.89 -53.46
N ARG A 11 0.27 17.60 -53.93
CA ARG A 11 -0.88 17.32 -53.01
C ARG A 11 -0.71 16.02 -52.25
N PHE A 12 -0.16 14.98 -52.88
CA PHE A 12 0.14 13.71 -52.22
C PHE A 12 1.23 13.85 -51.14
N LEU A 13 2.28 14.60 -51.42
CA LEU A 13 3.37 14.85 -50.46
C LEU A 13 2.92 15.73 -49.29
N LEU A 14 2.05 16.72 -49.52
CA LEU A 14 1.47 17.54 -48.44
C LEU A 14 0.49 16.75 -47.57
N SER A 15 -0.29 15.84 -48.16
CA SER A 15 -1.21 14.96 -47.39
C SER A 15 -0.45 13.93 -46.56
N ALA A 16 0.65 13.37 -47.04
CA ALA A 16 1.51 12.46 -46.31
C ALA A 16 2.23 13.15 -45.13
N ALA A 17 2.67 14.40 -45.31
CA ALA A 17 3.29 15.21 -44.25
C ALA A 17 2.27 15.62 -43.16
N ALA A 18 1.00 15.89 -43.54
CA ALA A 18 -0.05 16.20 -42.59
C ALA A 18 -0.46 14.99 -41.73
N LEU A 19 -0.45 13.76 -42.29
CA LEU A 19 -0.69 12.55 -41.53
C LEU A 19 0.45 12.20 -40.53
N GLY A 20 1.68 12.58 -40.87
CA GLY A 20 2.84 12.34 -40.00
C GLY A 20 2.89 13.24 -38.77
N LEU A 21 2.23 14.41 -38.80
CA LEU A 21 2.20 15.38 -37.69
C LEU A 21 1.08 15.10 -36.65
N THR A 22 0.16 14.19 -36.94
CA THR A 22 -0.90 13.78 -36.01
C THR A 22 -0.58 12.49 -35.22
N ALA A 23 0.64 11.98 -35.31
CA ALA A 23 1.14 11.02 -34.35
C ALA A 23 1.28 11.75 -32.98
N GLY A 24 0.14 12.01 -32.36
CA GLY A 24 0.07 12.52 -31.00
C GLY A 24 0.97 11.67 -30.12
N MET A 25 1.83 12.31 -29.36
CA MET A 25 2.55 11.62 -28.30
C MET A 25 1.49 10.98 -27.41
N ALA A 26 1.31 9.66 -27.52
CA ALA A 26 0.54 8.90 -26.57
C ALA A 26 1.30 9.05 -25.25
N SER A 27 0.88 9.99 -24.42
CA SER A 27 1.32 10.06 -23.04
C SER A 27 0.78 8.81 -22.37
N ALA A 28 1.64 7.84 -22.13
CA ALA A 28 1.29 6.70 -21.31
C ALA A 28 1.15 7.23 -19.87
N GLU A 29 -0.08 7.50 -19.45
CA GLU A 29 -0.38 7.83 -18.06
C GLU A 29 -0.18 6.58 -17.22
N TYR A 30 0.78 6.63 -16.28
CA TYR A 30 0.99 5.59 -15.30
C TYR A 30 0.25 5.98 -14.02
N SER A 31 -0.76 5.21 -13.64
CA SER A 31 -1.48 5.38 -12.39
C SER A 31 -0.94 4.42 -11.34
N LEU A 32 -0.53 4.95 -10.20
CA LEU A 32 -0.10 4.20 -9.02
C LEU A 32 -1.04 4.53 -7.87
N THR A 33 -1.58 3.49 -7.24
CA THR A 33 -2.37 3.60 -6.00
C THR A 33 -1.47 3.29 -4.81
N ILE A 34 -1.38 4.21 -3.86
CA ILE A 34 -0.69 3.99 -2.60
C ILE A 34 -1.73 3.65 -1.54
N LEU A 35 -1.70 2.41 -1.07
CA LEU A 35 -2.45 1.96 0.10
C LEU A 35 -1.57 2.12 1.32
N HIS A 36 -2.12 2.63 2.41
CA HIS A 36 -1.33 2.76 3.63
C HIS A 36 -2.14 2.42 4.88
N THR A 37 -1.42 1.94 5.88
CA THR A 37 -1.85 1.78 7.26
C THR A 37 -0.87 2.49 8.18
N ASN A 38 -1.28 2.76 9.41
CA ASN A 38 -0.46 3.33 10.47
C ASN A 38 -1.16 3.10 11.82
N ASP A 39 -0.41 3.14 12.90
CA ASP A 39 -0.94 3.10 14.27
C ASP A 39 -1.87 1.92 14.54
N PHE A 40 -1.48 0.73 14.08
CA PHE A 40 -2.30 -0.47 14.26
C PHE A 40 -2.32 -0.94 15.71
N HIS A 41 -1.24 -0.71 16.46
CA HIS A 41 -1.13 -0.97 17.91
C HIS A 41 -1.59 -2.36 18.32
N ALA A 42 -1.13 -3.38 17.59
CA ALA A 42 -1.43 -4.79 17.85
C ALA A 42 -2.94 -5.11 18.04
N ARG A 43 -3.81 -4.34 17.40
CA ARG A 43 -5.28 -4.50 17.47
C ARG A 43 -5.74 -5.61 16.50
N PHE A 44 -5.23 -6.82 16.72
CA PHE A 44 -5.52 -7.96 15.84
C PHE A 44 -6.98 -8.41 15.91
N GLU A 45 -7.63 -8.24 17.07
CA GLU A 45 -9.05 -8.51 17.25
C GLU A 45 -9.89 -7.23 17.06
N PRO A 46 -11.18 -7.39 16.75
CA PRO A 46 -12.11 -6.26 16.71
C PRO A 46 -12.23 -5.56 18.06
N ILE A 47 -12.41 -4.25 17.99
CA ILE A 47 -12.63 -3.40 19.18
C ILE A 47 -14.03 -2.81 19.17
N SER A 48 -14.53 -2.48 20.35
CA SER A 48 -15.74 -1.68 20.54
C SER A 48 -15.46 -0.20 20.26
N LYS A 49 -16.53 0.60 20.16
CA LYS A 49 -16.41 2.08 20.03
C LYS A 49 -15.72 2.77 21.22
N TYR A 50 -15.46 2.04 22.30
CA TYR A 50 -14.75 2.53 23.48
C TYR A 50 -13.32 2.01 23.58
N ASP A 51 -12.78 1.47 22.47
CA ASP A 51 -11.42 0.91 22.42
C ASP A 51 -11.20 -0.30 23.34
N GLY A 52 -12.27 -0.97 23.75
CA GLY A 52 -12.24 -2.22 24.52
C GLY A 52 -12.51 -3.44 23.65
N PRO A 53 -12.46 -4.66 24.23
CA PRO A 53 -12.86 -5.86 23.53
C PRO A 53 -14.28 -5.75 22.96
N CYS A 54 -14.49 -6.27 21.77
CA CYS A 54 -15.82 -6.32 21.16
C CYS A 54 -16.44 -7.70 21.33
N GLY A 55 -17.63 -7.75 21.95
CA GLY A 55 -18.37 -8.98 22.16
C GLY A 55 -18.92 -9.58 20.87
N ALA A 56 -19.23 -10.88 20.89
CA ALA A 56 -19.76 -11.57 19.70
C ALA A 56 -21.10 -11.00 19.23
N GLU A 57 -21.96 -10.55 20.16
CA GLU A 57 -23.25 -9.94 19.85
C GLU A 57 -23.06 -8.60 19.14
N ASP A 58 -22.23 -7.72 19.69
CA ASP A 58 -21.90 -6.43 19.09
C ASP A 58 -21.22 -6.59 17.71
N ASN A 59 -20.37 -7.62 17.60
CA ASN A 59 -19.73 -7.92 16.32
C ASN A 59 -20.73 -8.36 15.27
N THR A 60 -21.73 -9.15 15.65
CA THR A 60 -22.83 -9.57 14.76
C THR A 60 -23.74 -8.40 14.40
N ALA A 61 -23.94 -7.47 15.32
CA ALA A 61 -24.73 -6.26 15.12
C ALA A 61 -24.01 -5.20 14.26
N GLY A 62 -22.72 -5.40 13.93
CA GLY A 62 -21.92 -4.44 13.17
C GLY A 62 -21.39 -3.27 13.99
N GLU A 63 -21.37 -3.38 15.31
CA GLU A 63 -20.93 -2.35 16.26
C GLU A 63 -19.44 -2.47 16.64
N CYS A 64 -18.72 -3.39 16.00
CA CYS A 64 -17.28 -3.57 16.17
C CYS A 64 -16.47 -2.93 15.05
N PHE A 65 -15.27 -2.46 15.38
CA PHE A 65 -14.36 -1.78 14.48
C PHE A 65 -13.02 -2.52 14.37
N GLY A 66 -12.27 -2.26 13.29
CA GLY A 66 -10.90 -2.76 13.12
C GLY A 66 -10.80 -4.29 13.16
N GLY A 67 -9.64 -4.74 13.60
CA GLY A 67 -9.25 -6.15 13.60
C GLY A 67 -8.65 -6.62 12.27
N THR A 68 -7.73 -7.58 12.35
CA THR A 68 -6.98 -8.07 11.19
C THR A 68 -7.89 -8.63 10.10
N ALA A 69 -8.97 -9.34 10.45
CA ALA A 69 -9.86 -9.92 9.44
C ALA A 69 -10.52 -8.87 8.54
N ARG A 70 -10.90 -7.72 9.12
CA ARG A 70 -11.45 -6.60 8.34
C ARG A 70 -10.37 -5.92 7.50
N LEU A 71 -9.18 -5.74 8.07
CA LEU A 71 -8.05 -5.13 7.38
C LEU A 71 -7.64 -5.98 6.17
N VAL A 72 -7.55 -7.29 6.30
CA VAL A 72 -7.26 -8.23 5.19
C VAL A 72 -8.25 -8.04 4.05
N ASN A 73 -9.55 -8.00 4.35
CA ASN A 73 -10.58 -7.81 3.34
C ASN A 73 -10.49 -6.43 2.69
N ALA A 74 -10.29 -5.38 3.47
CA ALA A 74 -10.16 -4.02 2.95
C ALA A 74 -8.96 -3.86 2.01
N ILE A 75 -7.79 -4.42 2.36
CA ILE A 75 -6.60 -4.42 1.51
C ILE A 75 -6.86 -5.21 0.22
N LYS A 76 -7.43 -6.42 0.34
CA LYS A 76 -7.77 -7.25 -0.82
C LYS A 76 -8.69 -6.52 -1.80
N ASP A 77 -9.75 -5.90 -1.28
CA ASP A 77 -10.71 -5.16 -2.09
C ASP A 77 -10.08 -3.90 -2.72
N ALA A 78 -9.21 -3.21 -1.99
CA ALA A 78 -8.49 -2.05 -2.52
C ALA A 78 -7.53 -2.44 -3.65
N ARG A 79 -6.76 -3.52 -3.48
CA ARG A 79 -5.89 -4.06 -4.53
C ARG A 79 -6.67 -4.50 -5.76
N ALA A 80 -7.83 -5.14 -5.58
CA ALA A 80 -8.68 -5.59 -6.69
C ALA A 80 -9.23 -4.42 -7.54
N ARG A 81 -9.33 -3.23 -6.97
CA ARG A 81 -9.77 -2.00 -7.68
C ARG A 81 -8.61 -1.20 -8.26
N SER A 82 -7.37 -1.64 -8.08
CA SER A 82 -6.16 -0.91 -8.49
C SER A 82 -5.39 -1.73 -9.52
N ASN A 83 -5.03 -1.13 -10.65
CA ASN A 83 -4.19 -1.80 -11.64
C ASN A 83 -2.73 -1.93 -11.18
N ASN A 84 -2.23 -0.91 -10.46
CA ASN A 84 -0.91 -0.87 -9.86
C ASN A 84 -1.06 -0.33 -8.45
N SER A 85 -0.60 -1.06 -7.44
CA SER A 85 -0.66 -0.58 -6.06
C SER A 85 0.57 -1.01 -5.28
N ILE A 86 0.94 -0.19 -4.29
CA ILE A 86 1.86 -0.53 -3.22
C ILE A 86 1.13 -0.38 -1.89
N LEU A 87 1.49 -1.22 -0.92
CA LEU A 87 0.97 -1.18 0.44
C LEU A 87 2.12 -0.84 1.39
N VAL A 88 2.02 0.30 2.06
CA VAL A 88 3.04 0.79 3.00
C VAL A 88 2.46 1.04 4.38
N ASP A 89 3.33 1.09 5.38
CA ASP A 89 2.93 1.32 6.76
C ASP A 89 3.68 2.50 7.39
N GLY A 90 2.95 3.30 8.16
CA GLY A 90 3.47 4.51 8.82
C GLY A 90 4.12 4.26 10.18
N GLY A 91 4.19 3.02 10.65
CA GLY A 91 4.72 2.67 11.97
C GLY A 91 3.65 2.53 13.05
N ASP A 92 4.11 2.41 14.28
CA ASP A 92 3.30 2.15 15.49
C ASP A 92 2.45 0.87 15.37
N GLN A 93 3.10 -0.20 14.90
CA GLN A 93 2.58 -1.56 14.95
C GLN A 93 2.63 -2.12 16.36
N PHE A 94 3.60 -1.64 17.17
CA PHE A 94 3.86 -2.08 18.52
C PHE A 94 2.89 -1.45 19.53
N GLN A 95 2.86 -2.03 20.75
CA GLN A 95 2.01 -1.64 21.88
C GLN A 95 0.51 -1.90 21.65
N GLY A 96 -0.31 -1.44 22.57
CA GLY A 96 -1.77 -1.35 22.49
C GLY A 96 -2.52 -2.53 23.09
N THR A 97 -2.08 -3.77 22.94
CA THR A 97 -2.80 -4.95 23.43
C THR A 97 -1.88 -6.00 24.06
N LEU A 98 -2.48 -7.01 24.72
CA LEU A 98 -1.75 -8.16 25.26
C LEU A 98 -1.02 -8.97 24.19
N PHE A 99 -1.44 -8.92 22.95
CA PHE A 99 -0.72 -9.54 21.85
C PHE A 99 0.69 -8.98 21.73
N TYR A 100 0.86 -7.67 21.84
CA TYR A 100 2.18 -7.07 21.86
C TYR A 100 2.96 -7.43 23.11
N SER A 101 2.33 -7.35 24.29
CA SER A 101 2.99 -7.68 25.56
C SER A 101 3.59 -9.08 25.55
N TYR A 102 2.91 -10.03 24.91
CA TYR A 102 3.27 -11.45 24.88
C TYR A 102 4.21 -11.82 23.72
N TYR A 103 3.90 -11.35 22.52
CA TYR A 103 4.58 -11.77 21.30
C TYR A 103 5.55 -10.72 20.76
N LYS A 104 5.55 -9.53 21.36
CA LYS A 104 6.32 -8.40 20.87
C LYS A 104 5.97 -8.13 19.40
N GLY A 105 6.91 -7.79 18.54
CA GLY A 105 6.68 -7.57 17.11
C GLY A 105 6.42 -8.82 16.27
N LYS A 106 6.47 -10.05 16.82
CA LYS A 106 6.39 -11.27 16.01
C LYS A 106 5.07 -11.43 15.28
N MET A 107 3.95 -11.14 15.95
CA MET A 107 2.64 -11.23 15.29
C MET A 107 2.48 -10.16 14.23
N ALA A 108 2.92 -8.94 14.50
CA ALA A 108 2.90 -7.87 13.49
C ALA A 108 3.68 -8.29 12.25
N ALA A 109 4.92 -8.79 12.41
CA ALA A 109 5.74 -9.28 11.29
C ALA A 109 5.03 -10.38 10.50
N GLU A 110 4.41 -11.36 11.16
CA GLU A 110 3.70 -12.45 10.51
C GLU A 110 2.51 -11.95 9.69
N PHE A 111 1.68 -11.09 10.25
CA PHE A 111 0.51 -10.54 9.53
C PHE A 111 0.92 -9.62 8.39
N MET A 112 1.90 -8.75 8.60
CA MET A 112 2.39 -7.85 7.56
C MET A 112 3.02 -8.61 6.39
N ASN A 113 3.78 -9.68 6.66
CA ASN A 113 4.30 -10.56 5.62
C ASN A 113 3.18 -11.25 4.82
N LYS A 114 2.14 -11.76 5.50
CA LYS A 114 0.98 -12.38 4.84
C LYS A 114 0.14 -11.40 4.03
N LEU A 115 0.13 -10.13 4.42
CA LEU A 115 -0.55 -9.05 3.72
C LEU A 115 0.29 -8.46 2.57
N GLU A 116 1.54 -8.94 2.44
CA GLU A 116 2.46 -8.52 1.38
C GLU A 116 2.67 -6.99 1.38
N TYR A 117 3.11 -6.46 2.52
CA TYR A 117 3.53 -5.06 2.60
C TYR A 117 4.77 -4.83 1.73
N ASP A 118 4.83 -3.67 1.10
CA ASP A 118 5.94 -3.26 0.24
C ASP A 118 6.99 -2.42 0.97
N GLY A 119 6.65 -1.89 2.15
CA GLY A 119 7.56 -1.11 2.98
C GLY A 119 6.89 -0.57 4.23
N MET A 120 7.71 -0.18 5.20
CA MET A 120 7.29 0.43 6.46
C MET A 120 8.31 1.47 6.91
N THR A 121 7.85 2.53 7.57
CA THR A 121 8.70 3.34 8.43
C THR A 121 8.49 2.95 9.90
N VAL A 122 9.44 3.27 10.78
CA VAL A 122 9.27 3.04 12.21
C VAL A 122 8.53 4.22 12.84
N GLY A 123 7.59 3.92 13.75
CA GLY A 123 7.00 4.88 14.66
C GLY A 123 7.76 4.97 15.98
N ASN A 124 7.25 5.73 16.93
CA ASN A 124 7.91 5.87 18.24
C ASN A 124 7.80 4.59 19.08
N HIS A 125 6.70 3.86 18.98
CA HIS A 125 6.48 2.65 19.77
C HIS A 125 7.34 1.47 19.35
N GLU A 126 7.91 1.46 18.15
CA GLU A 126 8.89 0.45 17.76
C GLU A 126 10.16 0.47 18.61
N PHE A 127 10.43 1.56 19.35
CA PHE A 127 11.59 1.70 20.23
C PHE A 127 11.32 1.41 21.70
N ASP A 128 10.08 1.19 22.12
CA ASP A 128 9.68 1.10 23.52
C ASP A 128 10.36 -0.04 24.30
N ASP A 129 10.60 -1.16 23.65
CA ASP A 129 11.28 -2.33 24.25
C ASP A 129 12.76 -2.44 23.82
N GLY A 130 13.32 -1.36 23.30
CA GLY A 130 14.73 -1.25 22.95
C GLY A 130 15.08 -1.74 21.53
N PRO A 131 16.32 -1.45 21.09
CA PRO A 131 16.76 -1.71 19.73
C PRO A 131 16.82 -3.19 19.37
N GLU A 132 17.01 -4.09 20.35
CA GLU A 132 17.06 -5.52 20.10
C GLU A 132 15.72 -6.07 19.66
N VAL A 133 14.60 -5.61 20.25
CA VAL A 133 13.25 -6.02 19.86
C VAL A 133 12.92 -5.49 18.48
N LEU A 134 13.24 -4.24 18.21
CA LEU A 134 13.09 -3.67 16.86
C LEU A 134 13.93 -4.43 15.82
N ALA A 135 15.19 -4.71 16.11
CA ALA A 135 16.05 -5.49 15.21
C ALA A 135 15.49 -6.90 14.93
N GLY A 136 14.93 -7.53 15.97
CA GLY A 136 14.22 -8.81 15.83
C GLY A 136 13.02 -8.72 14.88
N PHE A 137 12.21 -7.69 15.01
CA PHE A 137 11.09 -7.41 14.09
C PHE A 137 11.58 -7.17 12.67
N MET A 138 12.56 -6.26 12.49
CA MET A 138 13.12 -5.93 11.17
C MET A 138 13.71 -7.16 10.46
N SER A 139 14.30 -8.09 11.19
CA SER A 139 14.82 -9.35 10.62
C SER A 139 13.74 -10.37 10.28
N SER A 140 12.52 -10.18 10.76
CA SER A 140 11.38 -11.10 10.59
C SER A 140 10.44 -10.68 9.46
N VAL A 141 10.52 -9.45 8.96
CA VAL A 141 9.71 -8.95 7.86
C VAL A 141 10.37 -9.17 6.50
N ASN A 142 9.56 -9.34 5.45
CA ASN A 142 10.01 -9.61 4.09
C ASN A 142 10.07 -8.35 3.20
N PHE A 143 9.95 -7.19 3.80
CA PHE A 143 9.93 -5.89 3.14
C PHE A 143 10.90 -4.93 3.85
N PRO A 144 11.33 -3.84 3.19
CA PRO A 144 12.22 -2.86 3.81
C PRO A 144 11.52 -2.07 4.92
N VAL A 145 12.21 -1.93 6.05
CA VAL A 145 11.88 -0.97 7.10
C VAL A 145 12.83 0.21 6.96
N LEU A 146 12.26 1.40 6.72
CA LEU A 146 13.01 2.57 6.29
C LEU A 146 12.87 3.70 7.32
N MET A 147 13.99 4.38 7.60
CA MET A 147 14.02 5.60 8.38
C MET A 147 15.09 6.51 7.78
N SER A 148 14.67 7.60 7.14
CA SER A 148 15.58 8.45 6.38
C SER A 148 15.97 9.76 7.09
N ASN A 149 15.36 10.06 8.22
CA ASN A 149 15.51 11.32 8.96
C ASN A 149 15.91 11.16 10.44
N ALA A 150 16.44 10.00 10.80
CA ALA A 150 16.95 9.72 12.15
C ALA A 150 18.39 9.19 12.12
#